data_172082d4859cd099e3224c9947f6ff77
#
_entry.id   172082d4859cd099e3224c9947f6ff77
#
_cell.length_a   1.000
_cell.length_b   1.000
_cell.length_c   1.000
_cell.angle_alpha   90.00
_cell.angle_beta   90.00
_cell.angle_gamma   90.00
#
_symmetry.space_group_name_H-M   'P 1'
#
loop_
_entity.id
_entity.type
_entity.pdbx_description
1 polymer ?
#
loop_
_entity_poly.entity_id
_entity_poly.type
_entity_poly.pdbx_seq_one_letter_code
_entity_poly.pdbx_strand_id
1 'polypeptide(L)'
;RQMCKETGISGCGTARELSRYPLDIVVVEKGDDVAAGASRANNGCIHHGQECKPGTLKARLNVEGNRGYRRWEKELDLNVLDCGALQIIQEESQMPELKKRYEVALRNDVEGAKILTPEETRALEPGLAKTGVPIYAALWLPTQRQIEPYETCVALAENATVNGVTFLFGHNVGDVLTEDGKVTGVITDHGIIKAPYVINAAGVYADDIAKMAGDQFYTIHGRKGTIAIMDKAKVPSYPRLVSQLTPEYHKGKNVESKGGGMHPTPHMNLLLGPSATEVPDKEDNSATKKDLDYTMTCNQDPNVTSAAFAFLFESLVYIIKI
;
A
#
# COMPACT_ATOMS: atom_id res chain seq x y z
N ARG A 1 -5.85 -25.51 17.20
CA ARG A 1 -5.60 -24.07 17.11
C ARG A 1 -4.72 -23.79 15.92
N GLN A 2 -5.08 -22.81 15.16
CA GLN A 2 -4.21 -22.16 14.18
C GLN A 2 -3.92 -20.75 14.68
N MET A 3 -2.69 -20.30 14.51
CA MET A 3 -2.27 -19.01 15.05
C MET A 3 -1.78 -18.10 13.91
N CYS A 4 -2.31 -16.87 13.88
CA CYS A 4 -1.75 -15.79 13.07
C CYS A 4 -1.00 -14.83 13.98
N LYS A 5 0.20 -14.39 13.60
CA LYS A 5 0.92 -13.34 14.29
C LYS A 5 0.76 -12.04 13.50
N GLU A 6 0.33 -11.00 14.20
CA GLU A 6 0.04 -9.63 13.80
C GLU A 6 -1.30 -9.39 13.10
N THR A 7 -1.86 -8.24 13.44
CA THR A 7 -3.19 -7.76 13.05
C THR A 7 -3.15 -6.72 11.93
N GLY A 8 -2.10 -6.73 11.12
CA GLY A 8 -2.09 -6.00 9.85
C GLY A 8 -3.06 -6.61 8.84
N ILE A 9 -3.16 -6.02 7.66
CA ILE A 9 -4.08 -6.46 6.60
C ILE A 9 -3.93 -7.95 6.26
N SER A 10 -2.70 -8.47 6.30
CA SER A 10 -2.42 -9.89 6.02
C SER A 10 -2.95 -10.81 7.12
N GLY A 11 -2.71 -10.47 8.38
CA GLY A 11 -3.18 -11.25 9.53
C GLY A 11 -4.70 -11.23 9.66
N CYS A 12 -5.32 -10.05 9.65
CA CYS A 12 -6.78 -9.89 9.72
C CYS A 12 -7.49 -10.56 8.53
N GLY A 13 -6.98 -10.37 7.31
CA GLY A 13 -7.55 -11.01 6.12
C GLY A 13 -7.44 -12.53 6.15
N THR A 14 -6.29 -13.07 6.60
CA THR A 14 -6.10 -14.51 6.75
C THR A 14 -7.02 -15.08 7.82
N ALA A 15 -7.11 -14.43 8.98
CA ALA A 15 -7.98 -14.86 10.07
C ALA A 15 -9.45 -14.90 9.62
N ARG A 16 -9.90 -13.87 8.92
CA ARG A 16 -11.26 -13.82 8.35
C ARG A 16 -11.52 -14.94 7.34
N GLU A 17 -10.62 -15.18 6.40
CA GLU A 17 -10.84 -16.25 5.41
C GLU A 17 -10.80 -17.64 6.06
N LEU A 18 -9.94 -17.86 7.07
CA LEU A 18 -9.89 -19.10 7.82
C LEU A 18 -11.11 -19.31 8.70
N SER A 19 -11.75 -18.24 9.20
CA SER A 19 -12.96 -18.35 10.03
C SER A 19 -14.17 -18.97 9.31
N ARG A 20 -14.08 -19.13 8.00
CA ARG A 20 -15.07 -19.86 7.20
C ARG A 20 -15.03 -21.38 7.39
N TYR A 21 -14.02 -21.88 8.07
CA TYR A 21 -13.79 -23.31 8.30
C TYR A 21 -13.95 -23.61 9.79
N PRO A 22 -14.27 -24.86 10.17
CA PRO A 22 -14.40 -25.27 11.57
C PRO A 22 -13.04 -25.40 12.24
N LEU A 23 -12.35 -24.27 12.44
CA LEU A 23 -11.02 -24.16 13.01
C LEU A 23 -11.07 -23.34 14.31
N ASP A 24 -10.25 -23.73 15.30
CA ASP A 24 -9.98 -22.89 16.47
C ASP A 24 -8.81 -21.96 16.13
N ILE A 25 -9.10 -20.67 15.95
CA ILE A 25 -8.15 -19.67 15.43
C ILE A 25 -7.85 -18.64 16.51
N VAL A 26 -6.57 -18.42 16.76
CA VAL A 26 -6.09 -17.37 17.66
C VAL A 26 -5.16 -16.44 16.88
N VAL A 27 -5.40 -15.15 16.95
CA VAL A 27 -4.51 -14.11 16.43
C VAL A 27 -3.78 -13.46 17.61
N VAL A 28 -2.47 -13.34 17.50
CA VAL A 28 -1.61 -12.78 18.55
C VAL A 28 -0.97 -11.50 18.04
N GLU A 29 -1.12 -10.42 18.78
CA GLU A 29 -0.64 -9.09 18.43
C GLU A 29 0.13 -8.46 19.60
N LYS A 30 1.32 -7.91 19.34
CA LYS A 30 2.12 -7.21 20.36
C LYS A 30 1.53 -5.86 20.77
N GLY A 31 0.85 -5.19 19.83
CA GLY A 31 0.17 -3.92 20.08
C GLY A 31 -1.14 -4.08 20.83
N ASP A 32 -1.74 -2.97 21.16
CA ASP A 32 -3.01 -2.86 21.88
C ASP A 32 -4.25 -2.82 20.96
N ASP A 33 -4.03 -2.77 19.63
CA ASP A 33 -5.08 -2.71 18.64
C ASP A 33 -4.64 -3.35 17.32
N VAL A 34 -5.60 -3.52 16.38
CA VAL A 34 -5.33 -3.97 15.02
C VAL A 34 -4.55 -2.92 14.21
N ALA A 35 -3.89 -3.37 13.17
CA ALA A 35 -3.16 -2.53 12.21
C ALA A 35 -2.07 -1.65 12.85
N ALA A 36 -1.52 -2.00 14.01
CA ALA A 36 -0.53 -1.20 14.73
C ALA A 36 0.77 -0.92 13.92
N GLY A 37 1.06 -1.72 12.88
CA GLY A 37 2.19 -1.55 11.98
C GLY A 37 1.87 -0.77 10.70
N ALA A 38 2.53 -1.13 9.58
CA ALA A 38 2.43 -0.47 8.28
C ALA A 38 1.01 -0.46 7.66
N SER A 39 0.12 -1.31 8.12
CA SER A 39 -1.26 -1.36 7.61
C SER A 39 -2.11 -0.16 8.04
N ARG A 40 -1.78 0.50 9.15
CA ARG A 40 -2.47 1.73 9.59
C ARG A 40 -2.06 2.93 8.75
N ALA A 41 -0.87 2.93 8.24
CA ALA A 41 -0.16 4.10 7.81
C ALA A 41 0.47 3.86 6.43
N ASN A 42 -0.37 3.87 5.40
CA ASN A 42 0.02 3.76 3.99
C ASN A 42 -0.96 4.58 3.13
N ASN A 43 -0.73 4.61 1.82
CA ASN A 43 -1.54 5.40 0.90
C ASN A 43 -2.89 4.77 0.49
N GLY A 44 -3.28 3.66 1.07
CA GLY A 44 -4.57 3.03 0.82
C GLY A 44 -4.81 2.50 -0.59
N CYS A 45 -3.76 2.31 -1.39
CA CYS A 45 -3.88 1.88 -2.78
C CYS A 45 -4.25 0.40 -2.91
N ILE A 46 -5.36 0.10 -3.53
CA ILE A 46 -5.64 -1.20 -4.12
C ILE A 46 -5.08 -1.16 -5.54
N HIS A 47 -3.85 -1.63 -5.70
CA HIS A 47 -3.09 -1.51 -6.93
C HIS A 47 -3.69 -2.31 -8.10
N HIS A 48 -3.59 -1.76 -9.30
CA HIS A 48 -4.06 -2.34 -10.56
C HIS A 48 -3.20 -3.49 -11.11
N GLY A 49 -1.95 -3.66 -10.66
CA GLY A 49 -1.05 -4.74 -11.11
C GLY A 49 -0.09 -4.39 -12.25
N GLN A 50 -0.20 -3.22 -12.86
CA GLN A 50 0.66 -2.81 -13.99
C GLN A 50 2.14 -2.75 -13.62
N GLU A 51 2.48 -2.36 -12.39
CA GLU A 51 3.88 -2.19 -11.93
C GLU A 51 4.61 -3.52 -11.65
N CYS A 52 3.89 -4.63 -11.70
CA CYS A 52 4.45 -5.94 -11.39
C CYS A 52 5.03 -6.61 -12.63
N LYS A 53 6.19 -7.26 -12.49
CA LYS A 53 6.81 -8.03 -13.59
C LYS A 53 5.87 -9.15 -14.04
N PRO A 54 5.46 -9.21 -15.32
CA PRO A 54 4.59 -10.25 -15.83
C PRO A 54 5.13 -11.67 -15.59
N GLY A 55 4.21 -12.62 -15.33
CA GLY A 55 4.53 -14.02 -15.07
C GLY A 55 5.01 -14.30 -13.65
N THR A 56 5.07 -13.31 -12.77
CA THR A 56 5.42 -13.51 -11.35
C THR A 56 4.19 -13.75 -10.49
N LEU A 57 4.37 -14.46 -9.37
CA LEU A 57 3.33 -14.62 -8.36
C LEU A 57 2.81 -13.25 -7.86
N LYS A 58 3.70 -12.26 -7.70
CA LYS A 58 3.33 -10.90 -7.32
C LYS A 58 2.36 -10.26 -8.31
N ALA A 59 2.58 -10.40 -9.63
CA ALA A 59 1.70 -9.85 -10.65
C ALA A 59 0.31 -10.50 -10.59
N ARG A 60 0.28 -11.84 -10.51
CA ARG A 60 -0.97 -12.60 -10.40
C ARG A 60 -1.77 -12.21 -9.16
N LEU A 61 -1.15 -12.28 -7.98
CA LEU A 61 -1.82 -11.98 -6.72
C LEU A 61 -2.23 -10.51 -6.58
N ASN A 62 -1.52 -9.59 -7.23
CA ASN A 62 -1.90 -8.18 -7.25
C ASN A 62 -3.24 -7.99 -7.98
N VAL A 63 -3.39 -8.55 -9.18
CA VAL A 63 -4.63 -8.45 -9.97
C VAL A 63 -5.78 -9.24 -9.33
N GLU A 64 -5.51 -10.48 -8.86
CA GLU A 64 -6.50 -11.29 -8.16
C GLU A 64 -6.97 -10.59 -6.87
N GLY A 65 -6.04 -10.01 -6.10
CA GLY A 65 -6.35 -9.24 -4.89
C GLY A 65 -7.18 -8.00 -5.21
N ASN A 66 -6.83 -7.26 -6.26
CA ASN A 66 -7.62 -6.12 -6.72
C ASN A 66 -9.08 -6.53 -7.00
N ARG A 67 -9.30 -7.63 -7.72
CA ARG A 67 -10.65 -8.18 -7.97
C ARG A 67 -11.32 -8.65 -6.68
N GLY A 68 -10.56 -9.29 -5.79
CA GLY A 68 -11.04 -9.81 -4.50
C GLY A 68 -11.57 -8.74 -3.55
N TYR A 69 -11.01 -7.52 -3.59
CA TYR A 69 -11.48 -6.39 -2.78
C TYR A 69 -12.94 -6.01 -3.09
N ARG A 70 -13.46 -6.28 -4.29
CA ARG A 70 -14.89 -6.08 -4.60
C ARG A 70 -15.82 -6.94 -3.75
N ARG A 71 -15.36 -8.15 -3.39
CA ARG A 71 -16.09 -9.01 -2.47
C ARG A 71 -16.07 -8.43 -1.06
N TRP A 72 -14.89 -8.03 -0.58
CA TRP A 72 -14.75 -7.44 0.76
C TRP A 72 -15.52 -6.13 0.89
N GLU A 73 -15.49 -5.27 -0.13
CA GLU A 73 -16.29 -4.05 -0.19
C GLU A 73 -17.76 -4.31 0.11
N LYS A 74 -18.34 -5.32 -0.53
CA LYS A 74 -19.76 -5.68 -0.34
C LYS A 74 -20.03 -6.39 0.98
N GLU A 75 -19.15 -7.32 1.37
CA GLU A 75 -19.35 -8.16 2.57
C GLU A 75 -19.08 -7.42 3.86
N LEU A 76 -18.26 -6.37 3.83
CA LEU A 76 -17.79 -5.63 4.99
C LEU A 76 -18.22 -4.16 4.98
N ASP A 77 -18.99 -3.73 4.00
CA ASP A 77 -19.44 -2.34 3.81
C ASP A 77 -18.27 -1.34 3.81
N LEU A 78 -17.18 -1.67 3.11
CA LEU A 78 -15.98 -0.83 3.06
C LEU A 78 -16.21 0.39 2.17
N ASN A 79 -15.73 1.53 2.63
CA ASN A 79 -15.68 2.75 1.82
C ASN A 79 -14.53 2.67 0.80
N VAL A 80 -14.85 2.28 -0.43
CA VAL A 80 -13.89 2.14 -1.53
C VAL A 80 -14.13 3.21 -2.58
N LEU A 81 -13.10 3.98 -2.90
CA LEU A 81 -13.13 4.98 -3.98
C LEU A 81 -12.59 4.37 -5.28
N ASP A 82 -13.44 4.27 -6.30
CA ASP A 82 -13.05 3.91 -7.67
C ASP A 82 -12.39 5.10 -8.38
N CYS A 83 -11.15 5.39 -8.06
CA CYS A 83 -10.49 6.58 -8.60
C CYS A 83 -9.89 6.35 -9.99
N GLY A 84 -9.47 5.13 -10.33
CA GLY A 84 -8.58 4.92 -11.48
C GLY A 84 -7.22 5.59 -11.28
N ALA A 85 -6.27 5.32 -12.19
CA ALA A 85 -4.97 5.97 -12.17
C ALA A 85 -4.56 6.48 -13.56
N LEU A 86 -3.98 7.66 -13.58
CA LEU A 86 -3.38 8.30 -14.73
C LEU A 86 -1.85 8.38 -14.53
N GLN A 87 -1.09 7.71 -15.40
CA GLN A 87 0.36 7.89 -15.48
C GLN A 87 0.63 8.81 -16.69
N ILE A 88 0.90 10.08 -16.41
CA ILE A 88 1.07 11.10 -17.46
C ILE A 88 2.51 11.17 -17.97
N ILE A 89 2.66 11.47 -19.25
CA ILE A 89 3.90 11.90 -19.88
C ILE A 89 3.74 13.30 -20.43
N GLN A 90 4.84 14.05 -20.44
CA GLN A 90 4.85 15.46 -20.84
C GLN A 90 5.45 15.67 -22.22
N GLU A 91 6.25 14.72 -22.68
CA GLU A 91 7.01 14.81 -23.94
C GLU A 91 6.87 13.55 -24.77
N GLU A 92 6.99 13.69 -26.08
CA GLU A 92 6.97 12.60 -27.05
C GLU A 92 8.07 11.56 -26.78
N SER A 93 9.23 12.02 -26.33
CA SER A 93 10.39 11.18 -26.00
C SER A 93 10.07 10.09 -24.95
N GLN A 94 9.04 10.27 -24.13
CA GLN A 94 8.59 9.33 -23.09
C GLN A 94 7.61 8.26 -23.62
N MET A 95 7.12 8.39 -24.87
CA MET A 95 6.15 7.43 -25.45
C MET A 95 6.64 5.98 -25.49
N PRO A 96 7.91 5.66 -25.78
CA PRO A 96 8.37 4.27 -25.75
C PRO A 96 8.20 3.62 -24.37
N GLU A 97 8.50 4.33 -23.29
CA GLU A 97 8.31 3.83 -21.93
C GLU A 97 6.81 3.71 -21.58
N LEU A 98 5.98 4.66 -21.98
CA LEU A 98 4.52 4.59 -21.79
C LEU A 98 3.93 3.36 -22.48
N LYS A 99 4.33 3.08 -23.72
CA LYS A 99 3.90 1.90 -24.48
C LYS A 99 4.35 0.60 -23.80
N LYS A 100 5.59 0.54 -23.32
CA LYS A 100 6.10 -0.60 -22.56
C LYS A 100 5.27 -0.85 -21.29
N ARG A 101 4.89 0.19 -20.55
CA ARG A 101 4.03 0.06 -19.39
C ARG A 101 2.62 -0.41 -19.74
N TYR A 102 2.09 0.08 -20.85
CA TYR A 102 0.81 -0.39 -21.37
C TYR A 102 0.86 -1.88 -21.74
N GLU A 103 1.92 -2.35 -22.40
CA GLU A 103 2.12 -3.77 -22.69
C GLU A 103 2.21 -4.62 -21.43
N VAL A 104 2.89 -4.11 -20.39
CA VAL A 104 2.92 -4.78 -19.07
C VAL A 104 1.52 -4.86 -18.46
N ALA A 105 0.72 -3.81 -18.56
CA ALA A 105 -0.67 -3.80 -18.09
C ALA A 105 -1.50 -4.89 -18.80
N LEU A 106 -1.39 -4.99 -20.12
CA LEU A 106 -2.07 -6.02 -20.91
C LEU A 106 -1.63 -7.45 -20.53
N ARG A 107 -0.32 -7.66 -20.36
CA ARG A 107 0.23 -8.97 -19.98
C ARG A 107 -0.13 -9.40 -18.57
N ASN A 108 -0.47 -8.45 -17.69
CA ASN A 108 -0.93 -8.69 -16.33
C ASN A 108 -2.46 -8.69 -16.21
N ASP A 109 -3.20 -8.69 -17.32
CA ASP A 109 -4.67 -8.68 -17.34
C ASP A 109 -5.29 -7.49 -16.56
N VAL A 110 -4.67 -6.31 -16.66
CA VAL A 110 -5.24 -5.07 -16.11
C VAL A 110 -6.38 -4.63 -16.99
N GLU A 111 -7.60 -4.85 -16.52
CA GLU A 111 -8.82 -4.61 -17.29
C GLU A 111 -9.00 -3.12 -17.63
N GLY A 112 -9.34 -2.83 -18.89
CA GLY A 112 -9.64 -1.48 -19.37
C GLY A 112 -8.45 -0.53 -19.46
N ALA A 113 -7.20 -1.03 -19.33
CA ALA A 113 -6.00 -0.21 -19.56
C ALA A 113 -5.97 0.34 -20.99
N LYS A 114 -5.66 1.62 -21.14
CA LYS A 114 -5.55 2.28 -22.45
C LYS A 114 -4.64 3.51 -22.41
N ILE A 115 -4.07 3.86 -23.56
CA ILE A 115 -3.34 5.13 -23.74
C ILE A 115 -4.36 6.19 -24.16
N LEU A 116 -4.32 7.33 -23.49
CA LEU A 116 -5.21 8.48 -23.70
C LEU A 116 -4.48 9.63 -24.37
N THR A 117 -5.23 10.41 -25.17
CA THR A 117 -4.79 11.71 -25.67
C THR A 117 -4.76 12.76 -24.54
N PRO A 118 -4.14 13.92 -24.76
CA PRO A 118 -4.18 15.03 -23.80
C PRO A 118 -5.62 15.47 -23.46
N GLU A 119 -6.50 15.52 -24.48
CA GLU A 119 -7.90 15.93 -24.36
C GLU A 119 -8.69 14.93 -23.49
N GLU A 120 -8.57 13.64 -23.79
CA GLU A 120 -9.19 12.56 -23.01
C GLU A 120 -8.68 12.56 -21.56
N THR A 121 -7.38 12.82 -21.36
CA THR A 121 -6.77 12.89 -20.03
C THR A 121 -7.34 14.05 -19.22
N ARG A 122 -7.46 15.24 -19.80
CA ARG A 122 -8.05 16.42 -19.14
C ARG A 122 -9.55 16.27 -18.91
N ALA A 123 -10.25 15.55 -19.77
CA ALA A 123 -11.67 15.25 -19.59
C ALA A 123 -11.88 14.31 -18.39
N LEU A 124 -11.01 13.32 -18.20
CA LEU A 124 -11.05 12.42 -17.04
C LEU A 124 -10.63 13.10 -15.74
N GLU A 125 -9.63 13.99 -15.79
CA GLU A 125 -9.11 14.71 -14.63
C GLU A 125 -9.10 16.23 -14.90
N PRO A 126 -10.25 16.90 -14.69
CA PRO A 126 -10.36 18.34 -14.96
C PRO A 126 -9.44 19.22 -14.10
N GLY A 127 -8.99 18.71 -12.95
CA GLY A 127 -8.01 19.37 -12.08
C GLY A 127 -6.71 19.67 -12.84
N LEU A 128 -6.27 18.77 -13.71
CA LEU A 128 -5.06 18.94 -14.52
C LEU A 128 -5.16 20.09 -15.52
N ALA A 129 -6.34 20.42 -16.02
CA ALA A 129 -6.53 21.54 -16.94
C ALA A 129 -6.20 22.90 -16.30
N LYS A 130 -6.29 22.99 -14.98
CA LYS A 130 -6.04 24.23 -14.21
C LYS A 130 -4.57 24.40 -13.82
N THR A 131 -3.75 23.36 -13.96
CA THR A 131 -2.37 23.37 -13.47
C THR A 131 -1.36 23.91 -14.48
N GLY A 132 -1.72 24.02 -15.76
CA GLY A 132 -0.80 24.36 -16.82
C GLY A 132 0.26 23.28 -17.14
N VAL A 133 0.19 22.11 -16.49
CA VAL A 133 1.11 20.99 -16.72
C VAL A 133 0.97 20.51 -18.17
N PRO A 134 2.09 20.43 -18.94
CA PRO A 134 2.06 19.82 -20.26
C PRO A 134 1.63 18.35 -20.15
N ILE A 135 0.76 17.91 -21.03
CA ILE A 135 0.36 16.51 -21.15
C ILE A 135 0.51 16.13 -22.61
N TYR A 136 1.38 15.18 -22.89
CA TYR A 136 1.52 14.60 -24.23
C TYR A 136 0.63 13.38 -24.42
N ALA A 137 0.59 12.49 -23.43
CA ALA A 137 -0.30 11.33 -23.35
C ALA A 137 -0.41 10.84 -21.91
N ALA A 138 -1.32 9.92 -21.65
CA ALA A 138 -1.39 9.23 -20.36
C ALA A 138 -1.74 7.75 -20.52
N LEU A 139 -1.23 6.90 -19.62
CA LEU A 139 -1.73 5.55 -19.42
C LEU A 139 -2.85 5.60 -18.40
N TRP A 140 -4.04 5.19 -18.79
CA TRP A 140 -5.21 5.03 -17.94
C TRP A 140 -5.32 3.61 -17.41
N LEU A 141 -5.49 3.47 -16.11
CA LEU A 141 -5.59 2.21 -15.38
C LEU A 141 -6.85 2.26 -14.50
N PRO A 142 -8.02 1.90 -15.05
CA PRO A 142 -9.32 2.13 -14.41
C PRO A 142 -9.55 1.30 -13.15
N THR A 143 -8.82 0.20 -12.99
CA THR A 143 -8.98 -0.69 -11.83
C THR A 143 -8.26 -0.23 -10.56
N GLN A 144 -7.54 0.92 -10.61
CA GLN A 144 -6.98 1.53 -9.40
C GLN A 144 -8.10 1.99 -8.47
N ARG A 145 -7.96 1.68 -7.18
CA ARG A 145 -8.90 2.10 -6.13
C ARG A 145 -8.18 2.56 -4.89
N GLN A 146 -8.89 3.25 -4.02
CA GLN A 146 -8.42 3.71 -2.72
C GLN A 146 -9.34 3.24 -1.61
N ILE A 147 -8.75 2.89 -0.47
CA ILE A 147 -9.45 2.52 0.77
C ILE A 147 -8.89 3.29 1.95
N GLU A 148 -9.60 3.24 3.07
CA GLU A 148 -9.03 3.56 4.38
C GLU A 148 -8.42 2.29 4.98
N PRO A 149 -7.07 2.18 5.02
CA PRO A 149 -6.40 0.91 5.36
C PRO A 149 -6.68 0.46 6.78
N TYR A 150 -6.77 1.41 7.73
CA TYR A 150 -7.06 1.11 9.14
C TYR A 150 -8.48 0.55 9.29
N GLU A 151 -9.48 1.24 8.74
CA GLU A 151 -10.88 0.80 8.78
C GLU A 151 -11.04 -0.59 8.15
N THR A 152 -10.30 -0.86 7.07
CA THR A 152 -10.31 -2.20 6.44
C THR A 152 -9.81 -3.28 7.39
N CYS A 153 -8.74 -3.02 8.14
CA CYS A 153 -8.23 -3.99 9.12
C CYS A 153 -9.24 -4.20 10.26
N VAL A 154 -9.87 -3.14 10.76
CA VAL A 154 -10.93 -3.21 11.79
C VAL A 154 -12.08 -4.08 11.29
N ALA A 155 -12.64 -3.78 10.12
CA ALA A 155 -13.76 -4.54 9.56
C ALA A 155 -13.44 -6.02 9.35
N LEU A 156 -12.21 -6.34 8.90
CA LEU A 156 -11.75 -7.73 8.78
C LEU A 156 -11.64 -8.43 10.14
N ALA A 157 -11.10 -7.76 11.15
CA ALA A 157 -10.93 -8.32 12.49
C ALA A 157 -12.27 -8.51 13.21
N GLU A 158 -13.17 -7.53 13.14
CA GLU A 158 -14.53 -7.62 13.69
C GLU A 158 -15.30 -8.79 13.06
N ASN A 159 -15.27 -8.89 11.71
CA ASN A 159 -15.91 -9.99 11.01
C ASN A 159 -15.31 -11.34 11.40
N ALA A 160 -13.99 -11.45 11.54
CA ALA A 160 -13.33 -12.66 12.01
C ALA A 160 -13.76 -13.01 13.45
N THR A 161 -13.84 -12.02 14.34
CA THR A 161 -14.25 -12.20 15.74
C THR A 161 -15.69 -12.70 15.84
N VAL A 162 -16.61 -12.11 15.08
CA VAL A 162 -18.02 -12.56 15.00
C VAL A 162 -18.10 -14.03 14.53
N ASN A 163 -17.15 -14.47 13.74
CA ASN A 163 -17.06 -15.85 13.24
C ASN A 163 -16.16 -16.74 14.13
N GLY A 164 -15.88 -16.35 15.37
CA GLY A 164 -15.24 -17.20 16.39
C GLY A 164 -13.72 -17.11 16.47
N VAL A 165 -13.08 -16.17 15.78
CA VAL A 165 -11.63 -15.93 15.95
C VAL A 165 -11.37 -15.18 17.24
N THR A 166 -10.37 -15.62 18.01
CA THR A 166 -9.91 -14.94 19.21
C THR A 166 -8.71 -14.05 18.89
N PHE A 167 -8.79 -12.76 19.22
CA PHE A 167 -7.65 -11.84 19.15
C PHE A 167 -7.06 -11.62 20.54
N LEU A 168 -5.75 -11.78 20.67
CA LEU A 168 -4.98 -11.55 21.90
C LEU A 168 -4.03 -10.36 21.65
N PHE A 169 -4.43 -9.21 22.14
CA PHE A 169 -3.64 -7.99 22.10
C PHE A 169 -2.65 -7.92 23.26
N GLY A 170 -1.58 -7.12 23.15
CA GLY A 170 -0.54 -6.99 24.16
C GLY A 170 0.29 -8.27 24.34
N HIS A 171 0.27 -9.19 23.40
CA HIS A 171 0.98 -10.47 23.47
C HIS A 171 2.16 -10.49 22.51
N ASN A 172 3.35 -10.22 23.00
CA ASN A 172 4.56 -10.29 22.20
C ASN A 172 5.09 -11.71 22.09
N VAL A 173 5.25 -12.22 20.86
CA VAL A 173 5.85 -13.53 20.62
C VAL A 173 7.36 -13.43 20.71
N GLY A 174 7.94 -14.11 21.70
CA GLY A 174 9.38 -14.19 21.93
C GLY A 174 10.06 -15.39 21.28
N ASP A 175 9.29 -16.48 21.00
CA ASP A 175 9.85 -17.67 20.35
C ASP A 175 8.77 -18.53 19.68
N VAL A 176 9.20 -19.40 18.75
CA VAL A 176 8.37 -20.41 18.07
C VAL A 176 8.79 -21.80 18.54
N LEU A 177 7.84 -22.51 19.14
CA LEU A 177 8.07 -23.87 19.64
C LEU A 177 8.09 -24.88 18.47
N THR A 178 9.16 -25.67 18.42
CA THR A 178 9.30 -26.76 17.45
C THR A 178 9.69 -28.07 18.17
N GLU A 179 9.11 -29.18 17.74
CA GLU A 179 9.42 -30.51 18.19
C GLU A 179 9.51 -31.44 16.97
N ASP A 180 10.57 -32.19 16.85
CA ASP A 180 10.85 -33.05 15.69
C ASP A 180 10.70 -32.36 14.33
N GLY A 181 11.15 -31.08 14.24
CA GLY A 181 11.11 -30.28 13.02
C GLY A 181 9.70 -29.77 12.65
N LYS A 182 8.73 -29.89 13.56
CA LYS A 182 7.35 -29.38 13.39
C LYS A 182 7.06 -28.30 14.40
N VAL A 183 6.33 -27.28 13.97
CA VAL A 183 5.82 -26.25 14.86
C VAL A 183 4.77 -26.84 15.81
N THR A 184 4.86 -26.52 17.09
CA THR A 184 3.92 -26.96 18.13
C THR A 184 3.25 -25.80 18.88
N GLY A 185 3.68 -24.56 18.63
CA GLY A 185 3.12 -23.36 19.24
C GLY A 185 4.07 -22.17 19.23
N VAL A 186 3.77 -21.20 20.08
CA VAL A 186 4.66 -20.05 20.34
C VAL A 186 4.74 -19.77 21.83
N ILE A 187 5.81 -19.10 22.23
CA ILE A 187 6.00 -18.49 23.55
C ILE A 187 5.70 -17.00 23.44
N THR A 188 4.81 -16.51 24.28
CA THR A 188 4.55 -15.09 24.45
C THR A 188 4.98 -14.63 25.83
N ASP A 189 5.04 -13.32 26.06
CA ASP A 189 5.25 -12.71 27.37
C ASP A 189 4.12 -13.05 28.38
N HIS A 190 2.99 -13.59 27.91
CA HIS A 190 1.86 -14.07 28.71
C HIS A 190 1.75 -15.61 28.81
N GLY A 191 2.76 -16.33 28.31
CA GLY A 191 2.82 -17.79 28.36
C GLY A 191 2.79 -18.49 27.02
N ILE A 192 2.62 -19.82 27.05
CA ILE A 192 2.67 -20.68 25.87
C ILE A 192 1.30 -20.82 25.25
N ILE A 193 1.23 -20.64 23.93
CA ILE A 193 0.04 -20.94 23.13
C ILE A 193 0.39 -22.10 22.19
N LYS A 194 -0.26 -23.26 22.44
CA LYS A 194 -0.06 -24.45 21.61
C LYS A 194 -0.90 -24.42 20.35
N ALA A 195 -0.27 -24.68 19.19
CA ALA A 195 -0.94 -24.75 17.91
C ALA A 195 -0.13 -25.60 16.92
N PRO A 196 -0.76 -26.51 16.16
CA PRO A 196 -0.06 -27.34 15.16
C PRO A 196 0.32 -26.56 13.90
N TYR A 197 -0.21 -25.36 13.72
CA TYR A 197 0.10 -24.45 12.62
C TYR A 197 0.27 -23.03 13.15
N VAL A 198 1.31 -22.34 12.69
CA VAL A 198 1.58 -20.93 12.96
C VAL A 198 1.72 -20.22 11.64
N ILE A 199 0.89 -19.20 11.41
CA ILE A 199 0.93 -18.36 10.22
C ILE A 199 1.68 -17.08 10.58
N ASN A 200 2.82 -16.87 9.94
CA ASN A 200 3.63 -15.68 10.13
C ASN A 200 3.12 -14.54 9.23
N ALA A 201 2.43 -13.59 9.83
CA ALA A 201 1.95 -12.36 9.18
C ALA A 201 2.61 -11.11 9.80
N ALA A 202 3.82 -11.26 10.37
CA ALA A 202 4.51 -10.29 11.21
C ALA A 202 5.07 -9.06 10.47
N GLY A 203 4.64 -8.79 9.24
CA GLY A 203 5.04 -7.59 8.50
C GLY A 203 6.56 -7.42 8.43
N VAL A 204 7.08 -6.29 8.90
CA VAL A 204 8.53 -6.02 8.91
C VAL A 204 9.34 -6.93 9.84
N TYR A 205 8.68 -7.66 10.75
CA TYR A 205 9.30 -8.62 11.67
C TYR A 205 9.15 -10.08 11.22
N ALA A 206 8.66 -10.33 10.01
CA ALA A 206 8.40 -11.69 9.55
C ALA A 206 9.68 -12.53 9.45
N ASP A 207 10.83 -11.92 9.16
CA ASP A 207 12.13 -12.59 9.17
C ASP A 207 12.59 -12.99 10.58
N ASP A 208 12.27 -12.18 11.60
CA ASP A 208 12.60 -12.48 12.98
C ASP A 208 11.81 -13.69 13.49
N ILE A 209 10.52 -13.78 13.12
CA ILE A 209 9.69 -14.95 13.44
C ILE A 209 10.12 -16.19 12.67
N ALA A 210 10.50 -16.04 11.40
CA ALA A 210 11.03 -17.16 10.63
C ALA A 210 12.31 -17.71 11.23
N LYS A 211 13.23 -16.85 11.71
CA LYS A 211 14.43 -17.25 12.43
C LYS A 211 14.14 -18.07 13.71
N MET A 212 13.13 -17.67 14.49
CA MET A 212 12.69 -18.42 15.67
C MET A 212 12.23 -19.84 15.31
N ALA A 213 11.67 -20.02 14.11
CA ALA A 213 11.29 -21.33 13.57
C ALA A 213 12.44 -22.09 12.86
N GLY A 214 13.66 -21.57 12.90
CA GLY A 214 14.83 -22.16 12.23
C GLY A 214 15.00 -21.81 10.76
N ASP A 215 14.15 -20.95 10.21
CA ASP A 215 14.23 -20.50 8.81
C ASP A 215 14.94 -19.14 8.71
N GLN A 216 16.11 -19.11 8.08
CA GLN A 216 17.00 -17.94 7.99
C GLN A 216 17.36 -17.54 6.56
N PHE A 217 16.55 -17.91 5.57
CA PHE A 217 16.93 -17.70 4.17
C PHE A 217 16.71 -16.26 3.67
N TYR A 218 16.05 -15.39 4.44
CA TYR A 218 15.82 -13.99 4.09
C TYR A 218 15.94 -13.04 5.29
N THR A 219 16.16 -11.77 4.98
CA THR A 219 16.19 -10.67 5.95
C THR A 219 15.34 -9.52 5.40
N ILE A 220 14.56 -8.88 6.27
CA ILE A 220 13.74 -7.72 5.92
C ILE A 220 14.42 -6.45 6.43
N HIS A 221 14.66 -5.52 5.51
CA HIS A 221 15.16 -4.18 5.81
C HIS A 221 14.00 -3.19 5.87
N GLY A 222 14.03 -2.30 6.87
CA GLY A 222 13.02 -1.26 7.04
C GLY A 222 13.15 -0.20 5.94
N ARG A 223 12.00 0.17 5.34
CA ARG A 223 11.91 1.27 4.38
C ARG A 223 10.68 2.10 4.69
N LYS A 224 10.89 3.27 5.28
CA LYS A 224 9.79 4.18 5.63
C LYS A 224 9.38 5.05 4.46
N GLY A 225 8.09 5.42 4.44
CA GLY A 225 7.53 6.36 3.49
C GLY A 225 6.79 7.48 4.20
N THR A 226 7.22 8.72 4.02
CA THR A 226 6.50 9.89 4.53
C THR A 226 5.41 10.28 3.54
N ILE A 227 4.21 10.52 4.07
CA ILE A 227 3.02 10.92 3.32
C ILE A 227 2.54 12.26 3.88
N ALA A 228 2.18 13.18 2.99
CA ALA A 228 1.52 14.43 3.35
C ALA A 228 0.05 14.37 2.96
N ILE A 229 -0.85 14.60 3.91
CA ILE A 229 -2.29 14.69 3.66
C ILE A 229 -2.71 16.14 3.66
N MET A 230 -3.30 16.58 2.55
CA MET A 230 -3.79 17.95 2.35
C MET A 230 -5.27 18.04 2.68
N ASP A 231 -5.65 19.12 3.34
CA ASP A 231 -7.06 19.41 3.61
C ASP A 231 -7.82 19.65 2.31
N LYS A 232 -8.89 18.86 2.08
CA LYS A 232 -9.76 18.97 0.90
C LYS A 232 -10.40 20.36 0.75
N ALA A 233 -10.54 21.12 1.83
CA ALA A 233 -11.07 22.48 1.78
C ALA A 233 -10.06 23.50 1.23
N LYS A 234 -8.78 23.13 1.14
CA LYS A 234 -7.66 23.99 0.75
C LYS A 234 -7.03 23.64 -0.60
N VAL A 235 -7.34 22.47 -1.14
CA VAL A 235 -6.78 22.00 -2.41
C VAL A 235 -7.87 21.73 -3.43
N PRO A 236 -7.59 21.86 -4.74
CA PRO A 236 -8.51 21.45 -5.78
C PRO A 236 -8.85 19.95 -5.65
N SER A 237 -10.08 19.58 -6.00
CA SER A 237 -10.46 18.17 -6.04
C SER A 237 -9.74 17.46 -7.22
N TYR A 238 -9.09 16.37 -6.89
CA TYR A 238 -8.49 15.44 -7.85
C TYR A 238 -9.13 14.07 -7.65
N PRO A 239 -10.18 13.73 -8.38
CA PRO A 239 -10.90 12.46 -8.21
C PRO A 239 -10.12 11.25 -8.71
N ARG A 240 -9.00 11.44 -9.41
CA ARG A 240 -8.15 10.39 -9.95
C ARG A 240 -6.80 10.35 -9.25
N LEU A 241 -6.21 9.16 -9.16
CA LEU A 241 -4.79 9.05 -8.84
C LEU A 241 -4.00 9.56 -10.04
N VAL A 242 -3.14 10.53 -9.82
CA VAL A 242 -2.27 11.08 -10.87
C VAL A 242 -0.82 10.90 -10.48
N SER A 243 -0.04 10.31 -11.38
CA SER A 243 1.41 10.19 -11.26
C SER A 243 2.09 10.56 -12.57
N GLN A 244 3.32 10.99 -12.49
CA GLN A 244 4.17 11.17 -13.66
C GLN A 244 4.93 9.89 -13.96
N LEU A 245 5.17 9.64 -15.24
CA LEU A 245 6.05 8.57 -15.66
C LEU A 245 7.49 9.03 -15.43
N THR A 246 8.13 8.48 -14.38
CA THR A 246 9.55 8.71 -14.17
C THR A 246 10.36 7.89 -15.18
N PRO A 247 11.29 8.49 -15.93
CA PRO A 247 12.17 7.74 -16.83
C PRO A 247 12.98 6.69 -16.07
N GLU A 248 13.32 5.56 -16.73
CA GLU A 248 14.22 4.53 -16.17
C GLU A 248 15.61 5.09 -15.79
N TYR A 249 15.91 6.31 -16.22
CA TYR A 249 17.16 7.01 -15.96
C TYR A 249 17.54 7.13 -14.48
N HIS A 250 16.55 7.04 -13.58
CA HIS A 250 16.81 7.06 -12.13
C HIS A 250 17.17 5.70 -11.54
N LYS A 251 17.12 4.61 -12.30
CA LYS A 251 17.41 3.25 -11.82
C LYS A 251 18.90 2.96 -11.52
N GLY A 252 19.81 3.81 -11.94
CA GLY A 252 21.25 3.58 -11.79
C GLY A 252 21.95 4.34 -10.66
N LYS A 253 21.26 5.27 -10.00
CA LYS A 253 21.75 5.97 -8.82
C LYS A 253 20.79 5.61 -7.69
N ASN A 254 21.26 5.37 -6.49
CA ASN A 254 20.48 5.13 -5.25
C ASN A 254 19.34 6.13 -4.99
N VAL A 255 18.64 6.51 -6.03
CA VAL A 255 17.44 7.34 -6.02
C VAL A 255 16.28 6.37 -5.85
N GLU A 256 15.79 6.35 -4.69
CA GLU A 256 14.67 5.58 -4.19
C GLU A 256 13.43 5.83 -5.05
N SER A 257 13.18 4.87 -5.93
CA SER A 257 12.26 4.99 -7.04
C SER A 257 10.83 4.58 -6.67
N LYS A 258 10.19 5.33 -5.78
CA LYS A 258 8.74 5.40 -5.87
C LYS A 258 8.41 6.80 -6.38
N GLY A 259 7.99 6.89 -7.63
CA GLY A 259 7.42 8.13 -8.12
C GLY A 259 6.25 8.49 -7.21
N GLY A 260 6.37 9.60 -6.48
CA GLY A 260 5.28 10.14 -5.71
C GLY A 260 4.09 10.40 -6.63
N GLY A 261 2.88 10.30 -6.09
CA GLY A 261 1.65 10.59 -6.82
C GLY A 261 0.73 11.47 -5.98
N MET A 262 -0.27 12.00 -6.65
CA MET A 262 -1.42 12.62 -5.99
C MET A 262 -2.51 11.55 -5.88
N HIS A 263 -2.87 11.21 -4.64
CA HIS A 263 -3.84 10.16 -4.35
C HIS A 263 -5.08 10.77 -3.70
N PRO A 264 -6.27 10.69 -4.29
CA PRO A 264 -7.48 11.00 -3.53
C PRO A 264 -7.67 9.95 -2.43
N THR A 265 -8.17 10.36 -1.28
CA THR A 265 -8.65 9.40 -0.28
C THR A 265 -10.15 9.17 -0.43
N PRO A 266 -10.75 8.11 0.15
CA PRO A 266 -12.20 7.94 0.14
C PRO A 266 -12.96 9.15 0.72
N HIS A 267 -12.35 9.90 1.62
CA HIS A 267 -12.91 11.14 2.18
C HIS A 267 -12.57 12.41 1.35
N MET A 268 -11.98 12.22 0.16
CA MET A 268 -11.62 13.29 -0.80
C MET A 268 -10.56 14.28 -0.29
N ASN A 269 -9.77 13.91 0.70
CA ASN A 269 -8.49 14.59 0.97
C ASN A 269 -7.48 14.20 -0.10
N LEU A 270 -6.50 15.05 -0.34
CA LEU A 270 -5.41 14.76 -1.27
C LEU A 270 -4.17 14.30 -0.50
N LEU A 271 -3.69 13.12 -0.83
CA LEU A 271 -2.49 12.54 -0.25
C LEU A 271 -1.35 12.63 -1.27
N LEU A 272 -0.21 13.13 -0.82
CA LEU A 272 1.03 13.25 -1.60
C LEU A 272 2.08 12.28 -1.08
N GLY A 273 2.78 11.63 -1.97
CA GLY A 273 3.84 10.68 -1.62
C GLY A 273 3.53 9.25 -2.03
N PRO A 274 4.13 8.25 -1.36
CA PRO A 274 5.09 8.38 -0.25
C PRO A 274 6.52 8.73 -0.70
N SER A 275 7.35 9.20 0.25
CA SER A 275 8.81 9.10 0.13
C SER A 275 9.25 7.64 0.29
N ALA A 276 10.55 7.37 0.18
CA ALA A 276 11.07 6.03 0.37
C ALA A 276 12.50 6.10 0.92
N THR A 277 12.66 6.01 2.24
CA THR A 277 13.93 6.15 2.94
C THR A 277 14.28 4.84 3.64
N GLU A 278 15.44 4.25 3.31
CA GLU A 278 15.95 3.08 4.01
C GLU A 278 16.28 3.45 5.46
N VAL A 279 15.84 2.62 6.40
CA VAL A 279 16.08 2.82 7.83
C VAL A 279 16.58 1.52 8.46
N PRO A 280 17.65 1.58 9.28
CA PRO A 280 18.16 0.40 9.95
C PRO A 280 17.24 -0.09 11.08
N ASP A 281 16.49 0.82 11.68
CA ASP A 281 15.53 0.50 12.75
C ASP A 281 14.15 0.30 12.16
N LYS A 282 13.59 -0.90 12.35
CA LYS A 282 12.23 -1.28 11.91
C LYS A 282 11.13 -0.47 12.61
N GLU A 283 11.43 0.16 13.76
CA GLU A 283 10.50 1.02 14.52
C GLU A 283 10.63 2.52 14.15
N ASP A 284 11.60 2.90 13.29
CA ASP A 284 11.71 4.30 12.85
C ASP A 284 10.54 4.69 11.94
N ASN A 285 9.55 5.30 12.54
CA ASN A 285 8.38 5.90 11.88
C ASN A 285 8.43 7.44 11.91
N SER A 286 9.59 8.03 12.14
CA SER A 286 9.75 9.49 12.18
C SER A 286 9.53 10.13 10.81
N ALA A 287 8.84 11.26 10.76
CA ALA A 287 8.77 12.12 9.59
C ALA A 287 9.77 13.27 9.75
N THR A 288 10.79 13.33 8.90
CA THR A 288 11.76 14.43 8.93
C THR A 288 11.38 15.54 7.96
N LYS A 289 11.92 16.75 8.17
CA LYS A 289 11.76 17.85 7.20
C LYS A 289 12.26 17.44 5.81
N LYS A 290 13.38 16.71 5.74
CA LYS A 290 13.95 16.21 4.49
C LYS A 290 12.97 15.27 3.77
N ASP A 291 12.35 14.32 4.50
CA ASP A 291 11.37 13.39 3.93
C ASP A 291 10.12 14.15 3.44
N LEU A 292 9.69 15.16 4.21
CA LEU A 292 8.55 15.98 3.82
C LEU A 292 8.87 16.84 2.59
N ASP A 293 10.01 17.53 2.59
CA ASP A 293 10.47 18.31 1.43
C ASP A 293 10.55 17.42 0.18
N TYR A 294 11.11 16.19 0.33
CA TYR A 294 11.13 15.21 -0.75
C TYR A 294 9.71 14.83 -1.20
N THR A 295 8.80 14.53 -0.28
CA THR A 295 7.41 14.16 -0.60
C THR A 295 6.69 15.31 -1.34
N MET A 296 6.92 16.54 -0.91
CA MET A 296 6.34 17.74 -1.52
C MET A 296 7.00 18.08 -2.86
N THR A 297 8.26 17.70 -3.06
CA THR A 297 9.06 18.03 -4.26
C THR A 297 9.31 16.82 -5.18
N CYS A 298 8.92 15.62 -4.80
CA CYS A 298 9.22 14.35 -5.46
C CYS A 298 8.81 14.25 -6.94
N ASN A 299 8.05 15.23 -7.41
CA ASN A 299 7.72 15.40 -8.80
C ASN A 299 8.43 16.60 -9.42
N GLN A 300 9.41 17.15 -8.72
CA GLN A 300 10.24 18.23 -9.25
C GLN A 300 11.49 17.64 -9.90
N ASP A 301 11.38 17.23 -11.14
CA ASP A 301 12.39 17.60 -12.11
C ASP A 301 12.46 19.16 -12.10
N PRO A 302 13.60 19.81 -11.89
CA PRO A 302 13.69 21.28 -11.96
C PRO A 302 13.23 21.86 -13.31
N ASN A 303 13.11 21.03 -14.34
CA ASN A 303 12.47 21.36 -15.63
C ASN A 303 10.96 21.12 -15.63
N VAL A 304 10.42 20.49 -14.59
CA VAL A 304 9.01 20.17 -14.37
C VAL A 304 8.52 20.85 -13.08
N THR A 305 8.91 22.09 -12.88
CA THR A 305 8.29 22.97 -11.89
C THR A 305 6.82 23.14 -12.25
N SER A 306 6.05 22.16 -11.89
CA SER A 306 4.64 22.21 -12.18
C SER A 306 3.98 23.24 -11.29
N ALA A 307 3.34 24.19 -11.92
CA ALA A 307 2.39 25.11 -11.29
C ALA A 307 1.36 24.38 -10.40
N ALA A 308 1.11 23.08 -10.63
CA ALA A 308 0.26 22.23 -9.81
C ALA A 308 0.75 22.11 -8.36
N PHE A 309 2.05 22.02 -8.14
CA PHE A 309 2.60 21.92 -6.79
C PHE A 309 2.83 23.29 -6.15
N ALA A 310 3.11 24.34 -6.93
CA ALA A 310 3.23 25.70 -6.41
C ALA A 310 1.92 26.20 -5.76
N PHE A 311 0.77 25.80 -6.30
CA PHE A 311 -0.54 26.13 -5.73
C PHE A 311 -0.82 25.43 -4.38
N LEU A 312 -0.16 24.31 -4.09
CA LEU A 312 -0.35 23.55 -2.86
C LEU A 312 0.48 24.08 -1.69
N PHE A 313 1.50 24.93 -1.95
CA PHE A 313 2.41 25.43 -0.92
C PHE A 313 1.77 26.41 0.08
N GLU A 314 0.66 27.03 -0.27
CA GLU A 314 -0.08 27.94 0.63
C GLU A 314 -1.11 27.22 1.50
N SER A 315 -1.29 25.90 1.33
CA SER A 315 -2.29 25.12 2.04
C SER A 315 -1.70 24.49 3.31
N LEU A 316 -2.45 24.53 4.41
CA LEU A 316 -2.07 23.87 5.66
C LEU A 316 -1.90 22.36 5.46
N VAL A 317 -0.68 21.88 5.64
CA VAL A 317 -0.34 20.45 5.57
C VAL A 317 -0.51 19.81 6.94
N TYR A 318 -1.39 18.83 7.05
CA TYR A 318 -1.40 17.93 8.20
C TYR A 318 -0.40 16.80 7.96
N ILE A 319 0.66 16.78 8.76
CA ILE A 319 1.66 15.72 8.73
C ILE A 319 1.16 14.61 9.65
N ILE A 320 0.76 13.48 9.07
CA ILE A 320 0.57 12.26 9.85
C ILE A 320 1.95 11.61 10.00
N LYS A 321 2.42 11.50 11.23
CA LYS A 321 3.56 10.64 11.56
C LYS A 321 3.14 9.19 11.30
N ILE A 322 3.81 8.58 10.39
CA ILE A 322 3.67 7.17 10.04
C ILE A 322 4.88 6.42 10.53
#